data_b7e824dcc96a97779395be0801141dec
#
_entry.id   b7e824dcc96a97779395be0801141dec
#
_cell.length_a   1.000
_cell.length_b   1.000
_cell.length_c   1.000
_cell.angle_alpha   90.00
_cell.angle_beta   90.00
_cell.angle_gamma   90.00
#
_symmetry.space_group_name_H-M   'P 1'
#
loop_
_entity.id
_entity.type
_entity.pdbx_description
1 polymer ?
#
loop_
_entity_poly.entity_id
_entity_poly.type
_entity_poly.pdbx_seq_one_letter_code
_entity_poly.pdbx_strand_id
1 'polypeptide(L)'
;MASISVSALLIRFFIGGSAVVVSTIIGKKLGEKAGGIFAAFPAVYLAALLTASIDFRGEALISYSILLSKGAVIGMVINIVIAIVAGYLLPRRGWKQGLMFVLVFWFMLSSFVVMITANV
;
A
#
# COMPACT_ATOMS: atom_id res chain seq x y z
N MET A 1 2.52 -20.62 10.06
CA MET A 1 2.29 -19.24 9.65
C MET A 1 2.38 -18.32 10.86
N ALA A 2 3.23 -17.32 10.77
CA ALA A 2 3.38 -16.38 11.88
C ALA A 2 2.13 -15.51 12.00
N SER A 3 1.60 -15.40 13.22
CA SER A 3 0.45 -14.56 13.49
C SER A 3 0.92 -13.17 13.90
N ILE A 4 0.13 -12.17 13.52
CA ILE A 4 0.38 -10.78 13.87
C ILE A 4 -0.52 -10.43 15.06
N SER A 5 0.05 -9.79 16.07
CA SER A 5 -0.70 -9.41 17.27
C SER A 5 -1.73 -8.33 16.95
N VAL A 6 -2.77 -8.24 17.79
CA VAL A 6 -3.79 -7.20 17.67
C VAL A 6 -3.15 -5.81 17.85
N SER A 7 -2.17 -5.70 18.75
CA SER A 7 -1.45 -4.43 18.95
C SER A 7 -0.79 -3.94 17.67
N ALA A 8 -0.09 -4.84 16.95
CA ALA A 8 0.56 -4.49 15.68
C ALA A 8 -0.47 -4.09 14.63
N LEU A 9 -1.59 -4.81 14.54
CA LEU A 9 -2.66 -4.48 13.61
C LEU A 9 -3.25 -3.10 13.87
N LEU A 10 -3.51 -2.78 15.13
CA LEU A 10 -4.06 -1.48 15.50
C LEU A 10 -3.10 -0.33 15.16
N ILE A 11 -1.81 -0.51 15.46
CA ILE A 11 -0.79 0.48 15.15
C ILE A 11 -0.73 0.72 13.63
N ARG A 12 -0.74 -0.36 12.85
CA ARG A 12 -0.74 -0.28 11.38
C ARG A 12 -1.96 0.47 10.86
N PHE A 13 -3.13 0.19 11.43
CA PHE A 13 -4.37 0.86 11.07
C PHE A 13 -4.29 2.36 11.33
N PHE A 14 -3.85 2.76 12.51
CA PHE A 14 -3.78 4.18 12.88
C PHE A 14 -2.73 4.93 12.07
N ILE A 15 -1.57 4.33 11.83
CA ILE A 15 -0.53 4.97 11.01
C ILE A 15 -1.00 5.13 9.57
N GLY A 16 -1.59 4.07 9.00
CA GLY A 16 -2.12 4.13 7.64
C GLY A 16 -3.23 5.15 7.48
N GLY A 17 -4.18 5.15 8.42
CA GLY A 17 -5.27 6.13 8.42
C GLY A 17 -4.78 7.56 8.59
N SER A 18 -3.79 7.77 9.45
CA SER A 18 -3.18 9.09 9.64
C SER A 18 -2.51 9.59 8.36
N ALA A 19 -1.84 8.69 7.63
CA ALA A 19 -1.20 9.05 6.37
C ALA A 19 -2.23 9.52 5.33
N VAL A 20 -3.40 8.88 5.27
CA VAL A 20 -4.48 9.30 4.38
C VAL A 20 -4.98 10.70 4.75
N VAL A 21 -5.20 10.95 6.03
CA VAL A 21 -5.65 12.27 6.52
C VAL A 21 -4.62 13.36 6.18
N VAL A 22 -3.35 13.11 6.47
CA VAL A 22 -2.28 14.07 6.20
C VAL A 22 -2.18 14.36 4.71
N SER A 23 -2.21 13.34 3.87
CA SER A 23 -2.16 13.50 2.40
C SER A 23 -3.33 14.32 1.88
N THR A 24 -4.53 14.11 2.44
CA THR A 24 -5.72 14.86 2.07
C THR A 24 -5.57 16.34 2.42
N ILE A 25 -5.07 16.63 3.62
CA ILE A 25 -4.84 18.01 4.06
C ILE A 25 -3.81 18.71 3.18
N ILE A 26 -2.71 18.02 2.87
CA ILE A 26 -1.66 18.55 1.99
C ILE A 26 -2.22 18.83 0.61
N GLY A 27 -3.04 17.93 0.08
CA GLY A 27 -3.68 18.14 -1.23
C GLY A 27 -4.56 19.38 -1.25
N LYS A 28 -5.30 19.62 -0.18
CA LYS A 28 -6.16 20.81 -0.09
C LYS A 28 -5.37 22.11 0.05
N LYS A 29 -4.24 22.09 0.74
CA LYS A 29 -3.47 23.30 1.05
C LYS A 29 -2.39 23.60 0.00
N LEU A 30 -1.70 22.58 -0.50
CA LEU A 30 -0.56 22.74 -1.40
C LEU A 30 -0.85 22.33 -2.84
N GLY A 31 -2.07 21.85 -3.10
CA GLY A 31 -2.47 21.42 -4.43
C GLY A 31 -2.53 19.91 -4.57
N GLU A 32 -3.26 19.48 -5.58
CA GLU A 32 -3.59 18.07 -5.79
C GLU A 32 -2.37 17.21 -6.11
N LYS A 33 -1.41 17.78 -6.84
CA LYS A 33 -0.18 17.07 -7.18
C LYS A 33 0.64 16.76 -5.93
N ALA A 34 0.75 17.74 -5.00
CA ALA A 34 1.43 17.51 -3.73
C ALA A 34 0.72 16.48 -2.89
N GLY A 35 -0.63 16.50 -2.86
CA GLY A 35 -1.42 15.48 -2.17
C GLY A 35 -1.14 14.10 -2.71
N GLY A 36 -1.08 13.95 -4.04
CA GLY A 36 -0.76 12.67 -4.68
C GLY A 36 0.63 12.16 -4.33
N ILE A 37 1.62 13.05 -4.29
CA ILE A 37 2.99 12.68 -3.92
C ILE A 37 3.01 12.12 -2.49
N PHE A 38 2.36 12.81 -1.55
CA PHE A 38 2.32 12.33 -0.17
C PHE A 38 1.45 11.10 0.01
N ALA A 39 0.40 10.95 -0.80
CA ALA A 39 -0.43 9.74 -0.78
C ALA A 39 0.33 8.51 -1.23
N ALA A 40 1.37 8.67 -2.04
CA ALA A 40 2.22 7.56 -2.47
C ALA A 40 3.18 7.09 -1.38
N PHE A 41 3.28 7.81 -0.26
CA PHE A 41 4.16 7.42 0.85
C PHE A 41 3.76 6.04 1.38
N PRO A 42 4.72 5.12 1.53
CA PRO A 42 4.42 3.74 1.91
C PRO A 42 4.17 3.58 3.42
N ALA A 43 3.12 4.22 3.92
CA ALA A 43 2.84 4.29 5.36
C ALA A 43 2.53 2.92 5.95
N VAL A 44 1.75 2.11 5.25
CA VAL A 44 1.37 0.79 5.76
C VAL A 44 2.58 -0.15 5.82
N TYR A 45 3.42 -0.10 4.79
CA TYR A 45 4.66 -0.88 4.77
C TYR A 45 5.58 -0.48 5.91
N LEU A 46 5.80 0.83 6.11
CA LEU A 46 6.66 1.31 7.19
C LEU A 46 6.08 0.97 8.55
N ALA A 47 4.76 1.09 8.71
CA ALA A 47 4.11 0.67 9.95
C ALA A 47 4.30 -0.81 10.22
N ALA A 48 4.18 -1.64 9.18
CA ALA A 48 4.41 -3.08 9.31
C ALA A 48 5.86 -3.38 9.70
N LEU A 49 6.81 -2.67 9.11
CA LEU A 49 8.23 -2.83 9.41
C LEU A 49 8.55 -2.41 10.83
N LEU A 50 8.05 -1.25 11.26
CA LEU A 50 8.28 -0.73 12.59
C LEU A 50 7.67 -1.62 13.68
N THR A 51 6.52 -2.22 13.40
CA THR A 51 5.83 -3.08 14.38
C THR A 51 6.28 -4.54 14.31
N ALA A 52 7.14 -4.90 13.36
CA ALA A 52 7.59 -6.29 13.21
C ALA A 52 8.29 -6.80 14.47
N SER A 53 9.02 -5.93 15.18
CA SER A 53 9.72 -6.31 16.40
C SER A 53 8.79 -6.65 17.56
N ILE A 54 7.50 -6.35 17.46
CA ILE A 54 6.52 -6.73 18.49
C ILE A 54 6.27 -8.25 18.43
N ASP A 55 6.19 -8.81 17.23
CA ASP A 55 5.80 -10.20 17.02
C ASP A 55 6.98 -11.12 16.67
N PHE A 56 8.09 -10.56 16.19
CA PHE A 56 9.24 -11.32 15.71
C PHE A 56 10.52 -10.83 16.37
N ARG A 57 11.51 -11.72 16.52
CA ARG A 57 12.79 -11.40 17.12
C ARG A 57 13.92 -12.16 16.44
N GLY A 58 15.12 -11.60 16.47
CA GLY A 58 16.33 -12.23 15.96
C GLY A 58 16.24 -12.50 14.46
N GLU A 59 16.61 -13.70 14.07
CA GLU A 59 16.61 -14.08 12.64
C GLU A 59 15.22 -14.08 12.04
N ALA A 60 14.20 -14.43 12.82
CA ALA A 60 12.81 -14.37 12.35
C ALA A 60 12.40 -12.95 12.00
N LEU A 61 12.84 -11.96 12.78
CA LEU A 61 12.57 -10.55 12.49
C LEU A 61 13.25 -10.13 11.19
N ILE A 62 14.51 -10.51 11.00
CA ILE A 62 15.26 -10.18 9.78
C ILE A 62 14.61 -10.82 8.57
N SER A 63 14.28 -12.10 8.64
CA SER A 63 13.64 -12.82 7.53
C SER A 63 12.28 -12.21 7.17
N TYR A 64 11.47 -11.91 8.18
CA TYR A 64 10.17 -11.27 7.97
C TYR A 64 10.34 -9.90 7.30
N SER A 65 11.29 -9.11 7.76
CA SER A 65 11.53 -7.78 7.21
C SER A 65 11.99 -7.83 5.76
N ILE A 66 12.82 -8.79 5.41
CA ILE A 66 13.30 -8.96 4.03
C ILE A 66 12.13 -9.34 3.11
N LEU A 67 11.32 -10.31 3.52
CA LEU A 67 10.17 -10.74 2.71
C LEU A 67 9.14 -9.63 2.56
N LEU A 68 8.89 -8.90 3.64
CA LEU A 68 7.98 -7.75 3.62
C LEU A 68 8.47 -6.68 2.65
N SER A 69 9.78 -6.40 2.66
CA SER A 69 10.38 -5.40 1.78
C SER A 69 10.33 -5.84 0.31
N LYS A 70 10.57 -7.11 0.03
CA LYS A 70 10.43 -7.64 -1.33
C LYS A 70 9.00 -7.49 -1.84
N GLY A 71 8.02 -7.83 -1.01
CA GLY A 71 6.62 -7.65 -1.35
C GLY A 71 6.26 -6.19 -1.57
N ALA A 72 6.82 -5.30 -0.75
CA ALA A 72 6.56 -3.86 -0.88
C ALA A 72 7.07 -3.31 -2.22
N VAL A 73 8.25 -3.74 -2.68
CA VAL A 73 8.77 -3.32 -3.99
C VAL A 73 7.79 -3.73 -5.10
N ILE A 74 7.34 -4.96 -5.07
CA ILE A 74 6.38 -5.47 -6.06
C ILE A 74 5.07 -4.67 -5.99
N GLY A 75 4.57 -4.43 -4.77
CA GLY A 75 3.35 -3.65 -4.57
C GLY A 75 3.47 -2.22 -5.07
N MET A 76 4.62 -1.59 -4.88
CA MET A 76 4.87 -0.24 -5.38
C MET A 76 4.87 -0.19 -6.90
N VAL A 77 5.44 -1.20 -7.58
CA VAL A 77 5.38 -1.30 -9.03
C VAL A 77 3.93 -1.43 -9.50
N ILE A 78 3.15 -2.29 -8.84
CA ILE A 78 1.72 -2.43 -9.14
C ILE A 78 1.02 -1.08 -8.97
N ASN A 79 1.30 -0.35 -7.91
CA ASN A 79 0.68 0.95 -7.66
C ASN A 79 1.03 1.98 -8.72
N ILE A 80 2.24 1.95 -9.26
CA ILE A 80 2.62 2.83 -10.38
C ILE A 80 1.75 2.53 -11.59
N VAL A 81 1.60 1.26 -11.94
CA VAL A 81 0.75 0.85 -13.05
C VAL A 81 -0.69 1.31 -12.83
N ILE A 82 -1.20 1.10 -11.62
CA ILE A 82 -2.57 1.51 -11.26
C ILE A 82 -2.74 3.02 -11.34
N ALA A 83 -1.75 3.80 -10.91
CA ALA A 83 -1.82 5.25 -10.98
C ALA A 83 -1.88 5.73 -12.44
N ILE A 84 -1.13 5.11 -13.33
CA ILE A 84 -1.16 5.42 -14.76
C ILE A 84 -2.53 5.10 -15.34
N VAL A 85 -3.07 3.93 -15.04
CA VAL A 85 -4.40 3.49 -15.50
C VAL A 85 -5.48 4.43 -14.97
N ALA A 86 -5.40 4.82 -13.70
CA ALA A 86 -6.35 5.74 -13.09
C ALA A 86 -6.31 7.10 -13.77
N GLY A 87 -5.12 7.62 -14.05
CA GLY A 87 -4.95 8.90 -14.75
C GLY A 87 -5.56 8.89 -16.14
N TYR A 88 -5.61 7.73 -16.77
CA TYR A 88 -6.25 7.56 -18.06
C TYR A 88 -7.78 7.40 -17.97
N LEU A 89 -8.25 6.54 -17.06
CA LEU A 89 -9.66 6.17 -16.99
C LEU A 89 -10.55 7.19 -16.30
N LEU A 90 -10.07 7.82 -15.22
CA LEU A 90 -10.89 8.74 -14.43
C LEU A 90 -11.41 9.92 -15.25
N PRO A 91 -10.56 10.60 -16.06
CA PRO A 91 -11.07 11.70 -16.89
C PRO A 91 -12.05 11.23 -17.98
N ARG A 92 -11.91 10.00 -18.46
CA ARG A 92 -12.72 9.49 -19.56
C ARG A 92 -14.05 8.88 -19.12
N ARG A 93 -14.07 8.22 -17.96
CA ARG A 93 -15.21 7.47 -17.48
C ARG A 93 -15.90 8.10 -16.28
N GLY A 94 -15.39 9.21 -15.78
CA GLY A 94 -15.85 9.80 -14.53
C GLY A 94 -15.28 9.09 -13.31
N TRP A 95 -15.34 9.76 -12.17
CA TRP A 95 -14.63 9.26 -10.99
C TRP A 95 -15.26 7.97 -10.43
N LYS A 96 -16.59 7.81 -10.51
CA LYS A 96 -17.25 6.60 -9.96
C LYS A 96 -16.92 5.35 -10.78
N GLN A 97 -17.13 5.40 -12.10
CA GLN A 97 -16.82 4.27 -12.97
C GLN A 97 -15.32 4.03 -13.08
N GLY A 98 -14.54 5.09 -13.22
CA GLY A 98 -13.10 5.00 -13.30
C GLY A 98 -12.51 4.37 -12.04
N LEU A 99 -12.96 4.81 -10.87
CA LEU A 99 -12.50 4.25 -9.59
C LEU A 99 -12.86 2.78 -9.46
N MET A 100 -14.08 2.40 -9.85
CA MET A 100 -14.50 1.00 -9.80
C MET A 100 -13.61 0.12 -10.68
N PHE A 101 -13.35 0.55 -11.93
CA PHE A 101 -12.47 -0.18 -12.83
C PHE A 101 -11.06 -0.30 -12.27
N VAL A 102 -10.53 0.79 -11.71
CA VAL A 102 -9.19 0.81 -11.14
C VAL A 102 -9.08 -0.15 -9.96
N LEU A 103 -10.08 -0.16 -9.07
CA LEU A 103 -10.08 -1.06 -7.91
C LEU A 103 -10.16 -2.53 -8.33
N VAL A 104 -11.02 -2.85 -9.28
CA VAL A 104 -11.14 -4.22 -9.79
C VAL A 104 -9.83 -4.63 -10.49
N PHE A 105 -9.28 -3.76 -11.31
CA PHE A 105 -8.01 -4.01 -11.99
C PHE A 105 -6.88 -4.24 -10.99
N TRP A 106 -6.79 -3.37 -9.96
CA TRP A 106 -5.78 -3.51 -8.90
C TRP A 106 -5.91 -4.88 -8.21
N PHE A 107 -7.13 -5.24 -7.83
CA PHE A 107 -7.38 -6.50 -7.13
C PHE A 107 -6.97 -7.71 -8.00
N MET A 108 -7.36 -7.70 -9.26
CA MET A 108 -7.03 -8.79 -10.17
C MET A 108 -5.54 -8.87 -10.45
N LEU A 109 -4.91 -7.73 -10.71
CA LEU A 109 -3.47 -7.69 -10.98
C LEU A 109 -2.66 -8.13 -9.76
N SER A 110 -3.02 -7.63 -8.58
CA SER A 110 -2.33 -7.99 -7.34
C SER A 110 -2.49 -9.47 -7.01
N SER A 111 -3.70 -10.01 -7.18
CA SER A 111 -3.96 -11.43 -6.96
C SER A 111 -3.16 -12.31 -7.92
N PHE A 112 -3.10 -11.91 -9.18
CA PHE A 112 -2.33 -12.63 -10.19
C PHE A 112 -0.83 -12.64 -9.86
N VAL A 113 -0.29 -11.48 -9.49
CA VAL A 113 1.13 -11.36 -9.12
C VAL A 113 1.44 -12.19 -7.88
N VAL A 114 0.57 -12.16 -6.87
CA VAL A 114 0.74 -12.97 -5.66
C VAL A 114 0.76 -14.46 -6.01
N MET A 115 -0.14 -14.90 -6.88
CA MET A 115 -0.18 -16.30 -7.30
C MET A 115 1.10 -16.72 -8.01
N ILE A 116 1.64 -15.87 -8.88
CA ILE A 116 2.89 -16.16 -9.58
C ILE A 116 4.07 -16.19 -8.60
N THR A 117 4.17 -15.19 -7.72
CA THR A 117 5.30 -15.09 -6.80
C THR A 117 5.24 -16.13 -5.68
N ALA A 118 4.06 -16.60 -5.32
CA ALA A 118 3.92 -17.64 -4.29
C ALA A 118 4.48 -18.99 -4.76
N ASN A 119 4.55 -19.22 -6.07
CA ASN A 119 5.08 -20.46 -6.65
C ASN A 119 6.59 -20.38 -6.93
N VAL A 120 7.20 -19.25 -6.64
CA VAL A 120 8.63 -19.00 -6.79
C VAL A 120 9.26 -18.84 -5.41
#